data_b0ead6569b64502cf0fdacba084753c4
#
_entry.id   b0ead6569b64502cf0fdacba084753c4
#
_cell.length_a   1.000
_cell.length_b   1.000
_cell.length_c   1.000
_cell.angle_alpha   90.00
_cell.angle_beta   90.00
_cell.angle_gamma   90.00
#
_symmetry.space_group_name_H-M   'P 1'
#
loop_
_entity.id
_entity.type
_entity.pdbx_description
1 polymer ?
#
loop_
_entity_poly.entity_id
_entity_poly.type
_entity_poly.pdbx_seq_one_letter_code
_entity_poly.pdbx_strand_id
1 'polypeptide(L)'
;MYQYPKKFLSVEQLIQKLIDSGMVITSLSEARTALTTIGYYRLKGYSFHKFDSSIKKYVKNTTFSDVLKLYYFDSELSHLIFSYLTQIEIALRTRLVNSFQITQDALILNDPSFFKDKNLYWKNYTNIASEINRSNDIFIEHNFNNYDGAIPIWATVEIMSFGTISKIINECSTSNQFKYHLILHKF
;
A
#
# COMPACT_ATOMS: atom_id res chain seq x y z
N MET A 1 -2.06 22.14 30.55
CA MET A 1 -2.46 20.96 29.76
C MET A 1 -3.39 21.43 28.65
N TYR A 2 -3.05 21.24 27.36
CA TYR A 2 -3.92 21.66 26.25
C TYR A 2 -5.19 20.80 26.25
N GLN A 3 -6.37 21.42 26.33
CA GLN A 3 -7.64 20.72 26.28
C GLN A 3 -8.14 20.72 24.83
N TYR A 4 -8.34 19.53 24.24
CA TYR A 4 -8.82 19.39 22.87
C TYR A 4 -10.27 19.91 22.77
N PRO A 5 -10.56 20.88 21.87
CA PRO A 5 -11.83 21.63 21.92
C PRO A 5 -13.04 20.86 21.36
N LYS A 6 -12.84 19.72 20.70
CA LYS A 6 -13.94 18.96 20.10
C LYS A 6 -14.36 17.81 21.00
N LYS A 7 -15.67 17.62 21.14
CA LYS A 7 -16.25 16.49 21.88
C LYS A 7 -16.53 15.31 20.98
N PHE A 8 -16.61 14.13 21.58
CA PHE A 8 -17.12 12.95 20.91
C PHE A 8 -18.61 13.14 20.57
N LEU A 9 -19.02 12.74 19.36
CA LEU A 9 -20.40 12.84 18.90
C LEU A 9 -20.98 11.45 18.71
N SER A 10 -22.23 11.24 19.14
CA SER A 10 -22.98 10.02 18.84
C SER A 10 -23.33 9.94 17.34
N VAL A 11 -23.76 8.76 16.88
CA VAL A 11 -24.19 8.55 15.48
C VAL A 11 -25.33 9.51 15.12
N GLU A 12 -26.30 9.69 16.00
CA GLU A 12 -27.42 10.61 15.81
C GLU A 12 -26.95 12.06 15.69
N GLN A 13 -26.00 12.47 16.52
CA GLN A 13 -25.41 13.82 16.44
C GLN A 13 -24.59 14.01 15.15
N LEU A 14 -23.95 12.95 14.64
CA LEU A 14 -23.26 13.01 13.36
C LEU A 14 -24.23 13.11 12.18
N ILE A 15 -25.35 12.38 12.20
CA ILE A 15 -26.43 12.51 11.23
C ILE A 15 -26.98 13.93 11.22
N GLN A 16 -27.33 14.47 12.40
CA GLN A 16 -27.84 15.83 12.50
C GLN A 16 -26.86 16.85 11.96
N LYS A 17 -25.59 16.71 12.28
CA LYS A 17 -24.51 17.58 11.77
C LYS A 17 -24.39 17.55 10.23
N LEU A 18 -24.58 16.38 9.60
CA LEU A 18 -24.60 16.28 8.12
C LEU A 18 -25.81 17.01 7.54
N ILE A 19 -26.99 16.84 8.14
CA ILE A 19 -28.24 17.55 7.76
C ILE A 19 -28.06 19.06 7.93
N ASP A 20 -27.57 19.52 9.07
CA ASP A 20 -27.33 20.94 9.36
C ASP A 20 -26.31 21.55 8.37
N SER A 21 -25.39 20.73 7.85
CA SER A 21 -24.46 21.14 6.80
C SER A 21 -25.07 21.12 5.39
N GLY A 22 -26.35 20.77 5.22
CA GLY A 22 -27.06 20.78 3.95
C GLY A 22 -26.99 19.48 3.15
N MET A 23 -26.55 18.37 3.77
CA MET A 23 -26.62 17.05 3.14
C MET A 23 -28.03 16.50 3.20
N VAL A 24 -28.55 15.99 2.09
CA VAL A 24 -29.86 15.32 2.02
C VAL A 24 -29.71 13.86 2.42
N ILE A 25 -30.41 13.48 3.50
CA ILE A 25 -30.44 12.09 4.00
C ILE A 25 -31.86 11.55 3.81
N THR A 26 -32.06 10.65 2.87
CA THR A 26 -33.37 10.06 2.54
C THR A 26 -33.70 8.85 3.41
N SER A 27 -32.67 8.14 3.90
CA SER A 27 -32.81 6.97 4.78
C SER A 27 -31.95 7.14 6.03
N LEU A 28 -32.59 7.37 7.16
CA LEU A 28 -31.91 7.48 8.46
C LEU A 28 -31.32 6.14 8.92
N SER A 29 -31.97 5.03 8.58
CA SER A 29 -31.47 3.68 8.91
C SER A 29 -30.19 3.36 8.14
N GLU A 30 -30.14 3.67 6.85
CA GLU A 30 -28.95 3.51 6.02
C GLU A 30 -27.80 4.38 6.51
N ALA A 31 -28.07 5.66 6.83
CA ALA A 31 -27.08 6.57 7.36
C ALA A 31 -26.50 6.10 8.71
N ARG A 32 -27.38 5.60 9.61
CA ARG A 32 -26.95 5.05 10.90
C ARG A 32 -26.04 3.84 10.72
N THR A 33 -26.46 2.88 9.89
CA THR A 33 -25.63 1.70 9.60
C THR A 33 -24.29 2.09 9.01
N ALA A 34 -24.28 2.94 8.00
CA ALA A 34 -23.03 3.38 7.35
C ALA A 34 -22.08 4.14 8.30
N LEU A 35 -22.62 5.03 9.13
CA LEU A 35 -21.81 5.76 10.12
C LEU A 35 -21.26 4.86 11.22
N THR A 36 -21.98 3.78 11.57
CA THR A 36 -21.54 2.79 12.56
C THR A 36 -20.47 1.84 11.99
N THR A 37 -20.60 1.40 10.73
CA THR A 37 -19.74 0.38 10.13
C THR A 37 -18.54 0.97 9.37
N ILE A 38 -18.75 2.07 8.63
CA ILE A 38 -17.72 2.71 7.81
C ILE A 38 -17.05 3.87 8.56
N GLY A 39 -17.85 4.66 9.28
CA GLY A 39 -17.40 5.76 10.08
C GLY A 39 -17.46 7.13 9.39
N TYR A 40 -17.72 8.17 10.19
CA TYR A 40 -17.96 9.54 9.73
C TYR A 40 -16.79 10.13 8.92
N TYR A 41 -15.54 9.98 9.39
CA TYR A 41 -14.39 10.62 8.74
C TYR A 41 -14.11 10.01 7.36
N ARG A 42 -14.28 8.71 7.21
CA ARG A 42 -14.12 8.03 5.92
C ARG A 42 -15.16 8.53 4.92
N LEU A 43 -16.44 8.54 5.31
CA LEU A 43 -17.53 9.01 4.43
C LEU A 43 -17.40 10.52 4.12
N LYS A 44 -16.93 11.31 5.09
CA LYS A 44 -16.65 12.74 4.86
C LYS A 44 -15.58 12.94 3.79
N GLY A 45 -14.56 12.08 3.72
CA GLY A 45 -13.55 12.10 2.65
C GLY A 45 -14.19 12.01 1.26
N TYR A 46 -15.12 11.09 1.06
CA TYR A 46 -15.84 10.90 -0.22
C TYR A 46 -16.79 12.06 -0.58
N SER A 47 -17.24 12.82 0.41
CA SER A 47 -18.12 13.99 0.18
C SER A 47 -17.37 15.32 0.11
N PHE A 48 -16.05 15.33 0.35
CA PHE A 48 -15.26 16.57 0.49
C PHE A 48 -15.30 17.45 -0.75
N HIS A 49 -15.31 16.89 -1.94
CA HIS A 49 -15.38 17.62 -3.22
C HIS A 49 -16.71 18.38 -3.42
N LYS A 50 -17.74 18.07 -2.64
CA LYS A 50 -19.04 18.74 -2.62
C LYS A 50 -19.24 19.61 -1.36
N PHE A 51 -18.19 19.84 -0.58
CA PHE A 51 -18.27 20.61 0.65
C PHE A 51 -17.54 21.95 0.50
N ASP A 52 -18.29 23.06 0.63
CA ASP A 52 -17.72 24.39 0.67
C ASP A 52 -17.25 24.73 2.09
N SER A 53 -15.94 24.81 2.26
CA SER A 53 -15.30 25.05 3.55
C SER A 53 -15.50 26.50 4.05
N SER A 54 -15.76 27.46 3.16
CA SER A 54 -15.94 28.88 3.50
C SER A 54 -17.25 29.13 4.22
N ILE A 55 -18.32 28.49 3.77
CA ILE A 55 -19.67 28.58 4.35
C ILE A 55 -20.04 27.37 5.19
N LYS A 56 -19.13 26.35 5.26
CA LYS A 56 -19.32 25.07 5.98
C LYS A 56 -20.60 24.33 5.58
N LYS A 57 -20.94 24.36 4.28
CA LYS A 57 -22.15 23.71 3.73
C LYS A 57 -21.79 22.81 2.56
N TYR A 58 -22.64 21.79 2.35
CA TYR A 58 -22.61 21.01 1.10
C TYR A 58 -23.27 21.77 -0.04
N VAL A 59 -22.81 21.51 -1.24
CA VAL A 59 -23.45 21.98 -2.47
C VAL A 59 -24.90 21.46 -2.50
N LYS A 60 -25.81 22.31 -3.00
CA LYS A 60 -27.25 21.98 -3.11
C LYS A 60 -27.47 20.61 -3.76
N ASN A 61 -28.38 19.85 -3.20
CA ASN A 61 -28.74 18.49 -3.65
C ASN A 61 -27.66 17.41 -3.46
N THR A 62 -26.64 17.65 -2.63
CA THR A 62 -25.72 16.59 -2.22
C THR A 62 -26.45 15.59 -1.35
N THR A 63 -26.54 14.33 -1.78
CA THR A 63 -27.21 13.26 -1.03
C THR A 63 -26.21 12.36 -0.33
N PHE A 64 -26.60 11.82 0.82
CA PHE A 64 -25.81 10.81 1.52
C PHE A 64 -25.68 9.51 0.72
N SER A 65 -26.73 9.15 -0.01
CA SER A 65 -26.75 7.98 -0.89
C SER A 65 -25.68 8.07 -1.99
N ASP A 66 -25.46 9.25 -2.59
CA ASP A 66 -24.40 9.40 -3.60
C ASP A 66 -23.00 9.25 -2.99
N VAL A 67 -22.81 9.70 -1.74
CA VAL A 67 -21.55 9.48 -1.00
C VAL A 67 -21.31 7.99 -0.77
N LEU A 68 -22.35 7.24 -0.40
CA LEU A 68 -22.26 5.79 -0.21
C LEU A 68 -21.98 5.05 -1.53
N LYS A 69 -22.64 5.43 -2.61
CA LYS A 69 -22.37 4.85 -3.94
C LYS A 69 -20.91 5.03 -4.35
N LEU A 70 -20.37 6.22 -4.13
CA LEU A 70 -18.96 6.49 -4.43
C LEU A 70 -18.02 5.67 -3.54
N TYR A 71 -18.32 5.54 -2.25
CA TYR A 71 -17.56 4.69 -1.33
C TYR A 71 -17.58 3.22 -1.76
N TYR A 72 -18.73 2.66 -2.10
CA TYR A 72 -18.85 1.26 -2.53
C TYR A 72 -18.15 1.03 -3.87
N PHE A 73 -18.31 1.94 -4.82
CA PHE A 73 -17.57 1.88 -6.09
C PHE A 73 -16.06 1.84 -5.87
N ASP A 74 -15.52 2.74 -5.04
CA ASP A 74 -14.09 2.77 -4.71
C ASP A 74 -13.64 1.47 -4.01
N SER A 75 -14.47 0.95 -3.11
CA SER A 75 -14.20 -0.32 -2.43
C SER A 75 -14.13 -1.50 -3.40
N GLU A 76 -15.08 -1.63 -4.31
CA GLU A 76 -15.09 -2.70 -5.32
C GLU A 76 -13.94 -2.57 -6.29
N LEU A 77 -13.64 -1.35 -6.75
CA LEU A 77 -12.49 -1.08 -7.61
C LEU A 77 -11.18 -1.43 -6.90
N SER A 78 -11.05 -1.08 -5.62
CA SER A 78 -9.88 -1.43 -4.82
C SER A 78 -9.70 -2.94 -4.70
N HIS A 79 -10.75 -3.70 -4.42
CA HIS A 79 -10.69 -5.16 -4.37
C HIS A 79 -10.24 -5.77 -5.71
N LEU A 80 -10.78 -5.27 -6.82
CA LEU A 80 -10.39 -5.71 -8.15
C LEU A 80 -8.90 -5.44 -8.41
N ILE A 81 -8.43 -4.22 -8.13
CA ILE A 81 -7.05 -3.83 -8.33
C ILE A 81 -6.12 -4.66 -7.42
N PHE A 82 -6.45 -4.84 -6.14
CA PHE A 82 -5.62 -5.61 -5.22
C PHE A 82 -5.44 -7.06 -5.64
N SER A 83 -6.46 -7.69 -6.21
CA SER A 83 -6.36 -9.07 -6.71
C SER A 83 -5.32 -9.22 -7.81
N TYR A 84 -5.24 -8.26 -8.74
CA TYR A 84 -4.22 -8.23 -9.78
C TYR A 84 -2.84 -7.81 -9.26
N LEU A 85 -2.78 -6.83 -8.36
CA LEU A 85 -1.52 -6.40 -7.76
C LEU A 85 -0.79 -7.54 -7.04
N THR A 86 -1.53 -8.40 -6.33
CA THR A 86 -0.93 -9.59 -5.68
C THR A 86 -0.28 -10.53 -6.70
N GLN A 87 -0.94 -10.78 -7.83
CA GLN A 87 -0.37 -11.62 -8.90
C GLN A 87 0.88 -10.98 -9.52
N ILE A 88 0.82 -9.67 -9.77
CA ILE A 88 1.98 -8.92 -10.29
C ILE A 88 3.14 -8.95 -9.30
N GLU A 89 2.87 -8.80 -8.01
CA GLU A 89 3.89 -8.87 -6.96
C GLU A 89 4.60 -10.22 -6.94
N ILE A 90 3.86 -11.32 -6.94
CA ILE A 90 4.41 -12.68 -6.99
C ILE A 90 5.27 -12.87 -8.25
N ALA A 91 4.76 -12.45 -9.42
CA ALA A 91 5.48 -12.55 -10.68
C ALA A 91 6.79 -11.73 -10.66
N LEU A 92 6.77 -10.53 -10.08
CA LEU A 92 7.96 -9.69 -9.97
C LEU A 92 9.01 -10.29 -9.03
N ARG A 93 8.61 -10.87 -7.88
CA ARG A 93 9.52 -11.59 -6.98
C ARG A 93 10.24 -12.71 -7.72
N THR A 94 9.48 -13.59 -8.35
CA THR A 94 10.02 -14.73 -9.11
C THR A 94 10.95 -14.28 -10.22
N ARG A 95 10.56 -13.27 -11.01
CA ARG A 95 11.39 -12.75 -12.10
C ARG A 95 12.67 -12.09 -11.61
N LEU A 96 12.60 -11.37 -10.48
CA LEU A 96 13.79 -10.75 -9.89
C LEU A 96 14.80 -11.83 -9.50
N VAL A 97 14.39 -12.87 -8.79
CA VAL A 97 15.25 -13.99 -8.41
C VAL A 97 15.85 -14.67 -9.67
N ASN A 98 15.01 -15.00 -10.64
CA ASN A 98 15.45 -15.68 -11.86
C ASN A 98 16.43 -14.83 -12.69
N SER A 99 16.29 -13.50 -12.67
CA SER A 99 17.20 -12.62 -13.41
C SER A 99 18.65 -12.68 -12.89
N PHE A 100 18.82 -13.00 -11.61
CA PHE A 100 20.14 -13.16 -11.01
C PHE A 100 20.70 -14.58 -11.08
N GLN A 101 19.95 -15.56 -11.56
CA GLN A 101 20.38 -16.95 -11.64
C GLN A 101 21.70 -17.13 -12.41
N ILE A 102 21.95 -16.29 -13.41
CA ILE A 102 23.17 -16.34 -14.24
C ILE A 102 24.44 -16.03 -13.42
N THR A 103 24.33 -15.30 -12.31
CA THR A 103 25.47 -14.94 -11.46
C THR A 103 25.94 -16.10 -10.61
N GLN A 104 25.09 -17.11 -10.37
CA GLN A 104 25.32 -18.21 -9.43
C GLN A 104 25.65 -17.75 -8.00
N ASP A 105 25.38 -16.47 -7.68
CA ASP A 105 25.63 -15.88 -6.36
C ASP A 105 24.32 -15.72 -5.60
N ALA A 106 24.15 -16.52 -4.55
CA ALA A 106 22.99 -16.48 -3.67
C ALA A 106 22.88 -15.16 -2.88
N LEU A 107 24.00 -14.49 -2.64
CA LEU A 107 24.10 -13.27 -1.83
C LEU A 107 24.26 -12.00 -2.68
N ILE A 108 23.90 -12.07 -3.94
CA ILE A 108 24.08 -11.01 -4.95
C ILE A 108 23.58 -9.62 -4.48
N LEU A 109 22.56 -9.58 -3.64
CA LEU A 109 22.05 -8.31 -3.08
C LEU A 109 23.03 -7.62 -2.14
N ASN A 110 24.07 -8.31 -1.68
CA ASN A 110 25.14 -7.74 -0.85
C ASN A 110 26.26 -7.11 -1.70
N ASP A 111 26.26 -7.29 -3.02
CA ASP A 111 27.25 -6.72 -3.90
C ASP A 111 26.78 -5.42 -4.56
N PRO A 112 27.29 -4.25 -4.15
CA PRO A 112 26.91 -2.97 -4.73
C PRO A 112 27.31 -2.81 -6.21
N SER A 113 28.19 -3.66 -6.74
CA SER A 113 28.66 -3.55 -8.15
C SER A 113 27.56 -3.83 -9.17
N PHE A 114 26.52 -4.57 -8.79
CA PHE A 114 25.35 -4.87 -9.64
C PHE A 114 24.34 -3.72 -9.73
N PHE A 115 24.53 -2.65 -8.97
CA PHE A 115 23.63 -1.51 -8.93
C PHE A 115 24.22 -0.30 -9.63
N LYS A 116 23.39 0.48 -10.32
CA LYS A 116 23.82 1.66 -11.11
C LYS A 116 24.41 2.78 -10.25
N ASP A 117 23.79 3.00 -9.08
CA ASP A 117 24.17 4.06 -8.14
C ASP A 117 24.45 3.45 -6.77
N LYS A 118 25.71 3.54 -6.36
CA LYS A 118 26.17 3.01 -5.07
C LYS A 118 25.57 3.73 -3.86
N ASN A 119 25.28 5.02 -3.97
CA ASN A 119 24.65 5.75 -2.86
C ASN A 119 23.20 5.32 -2.68
N LEU A 120 22.51 5.15 -3.80
CA LEU A 120 21.12 4.68 -3.80
C LEU A 120 21.03 3.20 -3.38
N TYR A 121 22.04 2.40 -3.76
CA TYR A 121 22.18 1.03 -3.26
C TYR A 121 22.16 0.98 -1.74
N TRP A 122 23.02 1.73 -1.04
CA TRP A 122 23.09 1.71 0.42
C TRP A 122 21.77 2.16 1.06
N LYS A 123 21.11 3.14 0.47
CA LYS A 123 19.77 3.58 0.93
C LYS A 123 18.73 2.48 0.79
N ASN A 124 18.73 1.75 -0.32
CA ASN A 124 17.80 0.64 -0.55
C ASN A 124 18.16 -0.58 0.29
N TYR A 125 19.45 -0.86 0.49
CA TYR A 125 19.92 -1.94 1.36
C TYR A 125 19.49 -1.73 2.81
N THR A 126 19.45 -0.49 3.30
CA THR A 126 18.90 -0.17 4.63
C THR A 126 17.43 -0.56 4.75
N ASN A 127 16.64 -0.40 3.68
CA ASN A 127 15.24 -0.85 3.67
C ASN A 127 15.17 -2.39 3.75
N ILE A 128 15.99 -3.10 2.98
CA ILE A 128 16.07 -4.57 3.00
C ILE A 128 16.43 -5.04 4.41
N ALA A 129 17.48 -4.49 5.00
CA ALA A 129 17.91 -4.83 6.36
C ALA A 129 16.80 -4.59 7.39
N SER A 130 16.04 -3.51 7.24
CA SER A 130 14.89 -3.21 8.09
C SER A 130 13.74 -4.22 7.91
N GLU A 131 13.49 -4.67 6.67
CA GLU A 131 12.47 -5.68 6.38
C GLU A 131 12.88 -7.05 6.92
N ILE A 132 14.14 -7.44 6.79
CA ILE A 132 14.71 -8.64 7.41
C ILE A 132 14.53 -8.61 8.93
N ASN A 133 14.91 -7.50 9.56
CA ASN A 133 14.85 -7.36 11.03
C ASN A 133 13.42 -7.38 11.58
N ARG A 134 12.41 -7.04 10.78
CA ARG A 134 10.99 -7.08 11.16
C ARG A 134 10.30 -8.40 10.86
N SER A 135 10.93 -9.24 10.03
CA SER A 135 10.32 -10.52 9.64
C SER A 135 10.37 -11.52 10.79
N ASN A 136 9.25 -12.21 10.98
CA ASN A 136 9.13 -13.36 11.86
C ASN A 136 8.98 -14.67 11.07
N ASP A 137 9.36 -14.67 9.79
CA ASP A 137 9.24 -15.84 8.93
C ASP A 137 10.26 -16.91 9.31
N ILE A 138 9.80 -18.16 9.39
CA ILE A 138 10.61 -19.32 9.82
C ILE A 138 11.86 -19.48 8.98
N PHE A 139 11.79 -19.20 7.67
CA PHE A 139 12.95 -19.32 6.78
C PHE A 139 14.01 -18.24 7.02
N ILE A 140 13.64 -17.06 7.51
CA ILE A 140 14.58 -16.01 7.94
C ILE A 140 15.30 -16.46 9.22
N GLU A 141 14.56 -16.90 10.22
CA GLU A 141 15.11 -17.46 11.45
C GLU A 141 16.05 -18.65 11.16
N HIS A 142 15.67 -19.53 10.24
CA HIS A 142 16.48 -20.65 9.80
C HIS A 142 17.85 -20.20 9.24
N ASN A 143 17.88 -19.13 8.43
CA ASN A 143 19.12 -18.61 7.87
C ASN A 143 20.02 -17.99 8.94
N PHE A 144 19.45 -17.30 9.94
CA PHE A 144 20.24 -16.82 11.08
C PHE A 144 20.86 -17.96 11.88
N ASN A 145 20.10 -19.01 12.15
CA ASN A 145 20.55 -20.13 13.01
C ASN A 145 21.54 -21.07 12.31
N ASN A 146 21.46 -21.22 10.98
CA ASN A 146 22.22 -22.25 10.26
C ASN A 146 23.27 -21.70 9.29
N TYR A 147 23.18 -20.42 8.89
CA TYR A 147 24.03 -19.81 7.88
C TYR A 147 24.62 -18.47 8.31
N ASP A 148 24.75 -18.28 9.63
CA ASP A 148 25.36 -17.08 10.23
C ASP A 148 24.74 -15.75 9.73
N GLY A 149 23.42 -15.77 9.52
CA GLY A 149 22.67 -14.62 9.02
C GLY A 149 22.83 -14.32 7.52
N ALA A 150 23.47 -15.20 6.76
CA ALA A 150 23.53 -15.10 5.30
C ALA A 150 22.20 -15.46 4.69
N ILE A 151 21.42 -14.46 4.25
CA ILE A 151 20.08 -14.66 3.70
C ILE A 151 20.15 -14.56 2.18
N PRO A 152 19.86 -15.67 1.46
CA PRO A 152 19.95 -15.68 -0.01
C PRO A 152 18.83 -14.83 -0.65
N ILE A 153 19.08 -14.39 -1.90
CA ILE A 153 18.14 -13.51 -2.64
C ILE A 153 16.73 -14.07 -2.71
N TRP A 154 16.54 -15.37 -2.90
CA TRP A 154 15.23 -16.00 -2.98
C TRP A 154 14.45 -15.96 -1.67
N ALA A 155 15.13 -15.92 -0.51
CA ALA A 155 14.50 -15.72 0.79
C ALA A 155 14.28 -14.24 1.07
N THR A 156 15.27 -13.40 0.76
CA THR A 156 15.18 -11.94 0.98
C THR A 156 14.02 -11.31 0.21
N VAL A 157 13.81 -11.72 -1.06
CA VAL A 157 12.77 -11.18 -1.93
C VAL A 157 11.35 -11.50 -1.41
N GLU A 158 11.16 -12.63 -0.72
CA GLU A 158 9.84 -13.00 -0.17
C GLU A 158 9.36 -12.05 0.93
N ILE A 159 10.26 -11.46 1.68
CA ILE A 159 9.92 -10.53 2.76
C ILE A 159 9.92 -9.06 2.34
N MET A 160 10.41 -8.75 1.13
CA MET A 160 10.46 -7.38 0.64
C MET A 160 9.07 -6.82 0.35
N SER A 161 8.86 -5.55 0.68
CA SER A 161 7.70 -4.82 0.21
C SER A 161 7.74 -4.61 -1.32
N PHE A 162 6.58 -4.46 -1.94
CA PHE A 162 6.47 -4.14 -3.37
C PHE A 162 7.31 -2.90 -3.75
N GLY A 163 7.35 -1.89 -2.86
CA GLY A 163 8.14 -0.68 -3.06
C GLY A 163 9.65 -0.95 -3.08
N THR A 164 10.14 -1.85 -2.22
CA THR A 164 11.56 -2.26 -2.19
C THR A 164 11.92 -3.07 -3.43
N ILE A 165 11.09 -4.02 -3.84
CA ILE A 165 11.28 -4.80 -5.07
C ILE A 165 11.36 -3.88 -6.29
N SER A 166 10.43 -2.94 -6.43
CA SER A 166 10.39 -1.98 -7.54
C SER A 166 11.66 -1.12 -7.62
N LYS A 167 12.19 -0.68 -6.47
CA LYS A 167 13.45 0.07 -6.41
C LYS A 167 14.64 -0.78 -6.86
N ILE A 168 14.75 -2.02 -6.38
CA ILE A 168 15.83 -2.92 -6.76
C ILE A 168 15.80 -3.19 -8.26
N ILE A 169 14.64 -3.50 -8.84
CA ILE A 169 14.49 -3.72 -10.27
C ILE A 169 14.95 -2.49 -11.07
N ASN A 170 14.63 -1.29 -10.61
CA ASN A 170 15.00 -0.05 -11.28
C ASN A 170 16.50 0.26 -11.16
N GLU A 171 17.13 -0.14 -10.06
CA GLU A 171 18.51 0.14 -9.72
C GLU A 171 19.49 -0.90 -10.26
N CYS A 172 19.05 -2.11 -10.56
CA CYS A 172 19.91 -3.14 -11.11
C CYS A 172 20.60 -2.64 -12.39
N SER A 173 21.89 -2.88 -12.47
CA SER A 173 22.71 -2.53 -13.64
C SER A 173 22.14 -3.11 -14.90
N THR A 174 21.98 -2.28 -15.92
CA THR A 174 21.51 -2.67 -17.25
C THR A 174 22.60 -3.25 -18.11
N SER A 175 23.37 -4.25 -17.63
CA SER A 175 23.97 -5.13 -18.59
C SER A 175 22.82 -5.75 -19.40
N ASN A 176 22.90 -5.72 -20.74
CA ASN A 176 21.79 -6.12 -21.63
C ASN A 176 21.18 -7.48 -21.29
N GLN A 177 21.91 -8.37 -20.63
CA GLN A 177 21.45 -9.68 -20.19
C GLN A 177 20.38 -9.62 -19.09
N PHE A 178 20.48 -8.70 -18.11
CA PHE A 178 19.48 -8.58 -17.04
C PHE A 178 18.16 -7.95 -17.52
N LYS A 179 18.21 -6.99 -18.44
CA LYS A 179 17.00 -6.42 -19.05
C LYS A 179 16.21 -7.44 -19.85
N TYR A 180 16.88 -8.33 -20.55
CA TYR A 180 16.23 -9.34 -21.41
C TYR A 180 15.47 -10.38 -20.58
N HIS A 181 16.01 -10.83 -19.44
CA HIS A 181 15.31 -11.79 -18.58
C HIS A 181 14.12 -11.17 -17.79
N LEU A 182 14.22 -9.90 -17.41
CA LEU A 182 13.13 -9.20 -16.70
C LEU A 182 11.95 -8.82 -17.62
N ILE A 183 12.23 -8.56 -18.91
CA ILE A 183 11.25 -7.97 -19.84
C ILE A 183 10.69 -8.99 -20.84
N LEU A 184 11.43 -10.05 -21.21
CA LEU A 184 11.16 -10.84 -22.41
C LEU A 184 10.45 -12.19 -22.21
N HIS A 185 10.06 -12.60 -21.02
CA HIS A 185 9.00 -13.60 -20.93
C HIS A 185 7.66 -12.87 -20.89
N LYS A 186 7.19 -12.50 -22.09
CA LYS A 186 5.82 -12.04 -22.35
C LYS A 186 4.82 -13.00 -21.71
N PHE A 187 3.75 -12.40 -21.13
CA PHE A 187 2.53 -13.05 -20.71
C PHE A 187 2.00 -14.03 -21.74
#